data_864f33ded21f613d28172e1485c59ded
#
_entry.id   864f33ded21f613d28172e1485c59ded
#
_cell.length_a   1.000
_cell.length_b   1.000
_cell.length_c   1.000
_cell.angle_alpha   90.00
_cell.angle_beta   90.00
_cell.angle_gamma   90.00
#
_symmetry.space_group_name_H-M   'P 1'
#
loop_
_entity.id
_entity.type
_entity.pdbx_description
1 polymer ?
#
loop_
_entity_poly.entity_id
_entity_poly.type
_entity_poly.pdbx_seq_one_letter_code
_entity_poly.pdbx_strand_id
1 'polypeptide(L)'
;MSTIIEEKENVTFMCSAYGDPIPNITWSKENGTLPVGRSLVAFDSLSLWNVLRSDSGNYTCTATSTAGTISSSAELHVHSVLEFTTDSSFGPFNIFIGDSLIIPCLAESDLKPKMTWLLPNVSGVRVFDNNTLFIAFAEFSHAGTYICQAENDLVNLQGFVDVYVHIHRTCHHIKIQQELSSGGNQVDTSGIYFIDPDGEDTGVAPFLVFCNMSMVDGTGATLVSHDSENRTEVNGFGPSGSYIKDISYTGVTLSQIVSLMKVSESCHQFIKYECYKSALLKHNTGYWVSREGEIMEYWGGASPGSGMCACGETLTCISNKQNCNCDTENSEWLEDSGYLSDESTLPVTQLRFGDTDRKDELGYHTLGKLVCYGERLPQSPN
;
A
#
# COMPACT_ATOMS: atom_id res chain seq x y z
N MET A 1 -16.70 -34.34 -43.50
CA MET A 1 -15.98 -34.26 -42.25
C MET A 1 -15.53 -32.80 -42.12
N SER A 2 -15.77 -32.18 -40.97
CA SER A 2 -15.38 -30.79 -40.75
C SER A 2 -14.28 -30.75 -39.71
N THR A 3 -13.23 -29.98 -39.97
CA THR A 3 -12.10 -29.76 -39.06
C THR A 3 -12.05 -28.28 -38.72
N ILE A 4 -11.96 -27.97 -37.44
CA ILE A 4 -11.92 -26.61 -36.89
C ILE A 4 -10.57 -26.44 -36.15
N ILE A 5 -9.80 -25.42 -36.50
CA ILE A 5 -8.48 -25.14 -35.92
C ILE A 5 -8.24 -23.64 -35.85
N GLU A 6 -7.21 -23.22 -35.08
CA GLU A 6 -6.76 -21.83 -35.04
C GLU A 6 -5.74 -21.52 -36.15
N GLU A 7 -5.58 -20.25 -36.50
CA GLU A 7 -4.48 -19.78 -37.35
C GLU A 7 -3.13 -20.20 -36.79
N LYS A 8 -2.17 -20.40 -37.65
CA LYS A 8 -0.79 -20.83 -37.37
C LYS A 8 -0.65 -22.30 -36.97
N GLU A 9 -1.75 -23.05 -36.78
CA GLU A 9 -1.70 -24.49 -36.55
C GLU A 9 -1.41 -25.27 -37.83
N ASN A 10 -1.28 -26.59 -37.68
CA ASN A 10 -1.05 -27.53 -38.78
C ASN A 10 -2.17 -28.56 -38.83
N VAL A 11 -2.59 -28.94 -40.03
CA VAL A 11 -3.59 -29.96 -40.26
C VAL A 11 -3.16 -30.92 -41.36
N THR A 12 -3.50 -32.20 -41.22
CA THR A 12 -3.29 -33.19 -42.27
C THR A 12 -4.58 -33.94 -42.55
N PHE A 13 -4.96 -33.93 -43.84
CA PHE A 13 -6.07 -34.72 -44.36
C PHE A 13 -5.54 -36.00 -44.96
N MET A 14 -6.21 -37.11 -44.62
CA MET A 14 -5.90 -38.43 -45.17
C MET A 14 -6.96 -38.88 -46.16
N CYS A 15 -6.52 -39.47 -47.26
CA CYS A 15 -7.44 -39.99 -48.29
C CYS A 15 -6.91 -41.34 -48.79
N SER A 16 -7.64 -42.38 -48.59
CA SER A 16 -7.29 -43.72 -49.15
C SER A 16 -8.34 -44.19 -50.13
N ALA A 17 -7.88 -44.77 -51.24
CA ALA A 17 -8.72 -45.35 -52.25
C ALA A 17 -8.12 -46.69 -52.71
N TYR A 18 -9.01 -47.62 -52.97
CA TYR A 18 -8.66 -48.98 -53.43
C TYR A 18 -9.31 -49.19 -54.80
N GLY A 19 -8.57 -49.86 -55.67
CA GLY A 19 -9.06 -50.20 -57.04
C GLY A 19 -8.03 -51.02 -57.82
N ASP A 20 -8.49 -51.65 -58.88
CA ASP A 20 -7.67 -52.35 -59.88
C ASP A 20 -8.00 -51.74 -61.24
N PRO A 21 -7.06 -51.00 -61.86
CA PRO A 21 -5.72 -50.62 -61.38
C PRO A 21 -5.72 -49.66 -60.18
N ILE A 22 -4.65 -49.64 -59.40
CA ILE A 22 -4.45 -48.76 -58.25
C ILE A 22 -4.71 -47.31 -58.70
N PRO A 23 -5.63 -46.57 -58.00
CA PRO A 23 -5.97 -45.18 -58.41
C PRO A 23 -4.86 -44.21 -58.01
N ASN A 24 -4.68 -43.16 -58.78
CA ASN A 24 -3.86 -42.03 -58.43
C ASN A 24 -4.68 -41.00 -57.66
N ILE A 25 -4.18 -40.52 -56.52
CA ILE A 25 -4.86 -39.57 -55.65
C ILE A 25 -4.31 -38.16 -55.94
N THR A 26 -5.25 -37.22 -56.13
CA THR A 26 -4.98 -35.78 -56.26
C THR A 26 -5.81 -34.97 -55.30
N TRP A 27 -5.25 -33.87 -54.86
CA TRP A 27 -5.96 -32.93 -53.96
C TRP A 27 -6.19 -31.59 -54.63
N SER A 28 -7.35 -31.00 -54.36
CA SER A 28 -7.74 -29.68 -54.81
C SER A 28 -8.46 -28.92 -53.69
N LYS A 29 -8.43 -27.58 -53.75
CA LYS A 29 -9.24 -26.68 -52.93
C LYS A 29 -10.34 -26.11 -53.78
N GLU A 30 -11.59 -26.15 -53.32
CA GLU A 30 -12.70 -25.52 -53.97
C GLU A 30 -12.54 -24.01 -54.01
N ASN A 31 -12.85 -23.42 -55.19
CA ASN A 31 -12.74 -21.97 -55.42
C ASN A 31 -11.33 -21.36 -55.16
N GLY A 32 -10.26 -22.15 -55.35
CA GLY A 32 -8.91 -21.65 -55.16
C GLY A 32 -7.81 -22.66 -55.47
N THR A 33 -6.62 -22.35 -55.07
CA THR A 33 -5.42 -23.21 -55.15
C THR A 33 -5.05 -23.70 -53.76
N LEU A 34 -4.34 -24.84 -53.67
CA LEU A 34 -3.72 -25.25 -52.42
C LEU A 34 -2.75 -24.15 -51.95
N PRO A 35 -2.61 -23.92 -50.61
CA PRO A 35 -1.76 -22.86 -50.03
C PRO A 35 -0.32 -23.00 -50.51
N VAL A 36 0.14 -22.06 -51.34
CA VAL A 36 1.51 -22.09 -51.89
C VAL A 36 2.55 -21.92 -50.82
N GLY A 37 3.55 -22.82 -50.78
CA GLY A 37 4.63 -22.82 -49.77
C GLY A 37 4.19 -23.26 -48.37
N ARG A 38 2.91 -23.60 -48.17
CA ARG A 38 2.34 -24.04 -46.90
C ARG A 38 1.49 -25.31 -47.05
N SER A 39 1.68 -26.07 -48.14
CA SER A 39 1.00 -27.35 -48.38
C SER A 39 1.95 -28.37 -48.99
N LEU A 40 1.74 -29.62 -48.65
CA LEU A 40 2.42 -30.79 -49.26
C LEU A 40 1.40 -31.89 -49.49
N VAL A 41 1.37 -32.36 -50.74
CA VAL A 41 0.66 -33.55 -51.13
C VAL A 41 1.66 -34.70 -51.15
N ALA A 42 1.49 -35.73 -50.34
CA ALA A 42 2.34 -36.90 -50.28
C ALA A 42 1.46 -38.16 -50.26
N PHE A 43 1.59 -38.99 -51.33
CA PHE A 43 0.82 -40.24 -51.51
C PHE A 43 -0.72 -40.02 -51.31
N ASP A 44 -1.19 -40.33 -50.13
CA ASP A 44 -2.61 -40.34 -49.71
C ASP A 44 -2.95 -39.22 -48.73
N SER A 45 -2.07 -38.25 -48.53
CA SER A 45 -2.27 -37.17 -47.59
C SER A 45 -2.05 -35.78 -48.17
N LEU A 46 -2.75 -34.81 -47.62
CA LEU A 46 -2.53 -33.39 -47.78
C LEU A 46 -2.21 -32.76 -46.40
N SER A 47 -1.00 -32.29 -46.22
CA SER A 47 -0.58 -31.56 -45.04
C SER A 47 -0.54 -30.06 -45.32
N LEU A 48 -1.14 -29.28 -44.43
CA LEU A 48 -1.10 -27.82 -44.43
C LEU A 48 -0.43 -27.40 -43.13
N TRP A 49 0.47 -26.41 -43.20
CA TRP A 49 1.13 -25.87 -42.01
C TRP A 49 1.04 -24.35 -41.95
N ASN A 50 1.05 -23.81 -40.73
CA ASN A 50 0.91 -22.38 -40.47
C ASN A 50 -0.31 -21.82 -41.25
N VAL A 51 -1.48 -22.45 -41.05
CA VAL A 51 -2.71 -22.11 -41.74
C VAL A 51 -3.17 -20.70 -41.43
N LEU A 52 -3.77 -20.06 -42.43
CA LEU A 52 -4.38 -18.73 -42.34
C LEU A 52 -5.89 -18.84 -42.53
N ARG A 53 -6.66 -17.86 -42.07
CA ARG A 53 -8.12 -17.81 -42.25
C ARG A 53 -8.53 -17.96 -43.70
N SER A 54 -7.71 -17.46 -44.64
CA SER A 54 -7.92 -17.62 -46.10
C SER A 54 -7.80 -19.07 -46.58
N ASP A 55 -7.25 -19.97 -45.77
CA ASP A 55 -7.16 -21.39 -46.08
C ASP A 55 -8.42 -22.17 -45.73
N SER A 56 -9.39 -21.55 -45.07
CA SER A 56 -10.73 -22.13 -44.86
C SER A 56 -11.37 -22.50 -46.20
N GLY A 57 -12.16 -23.58 -46.18
CA GLY A 57 -12.91 -24.05 -47.33
C GLY A 57 -12.88 -25.55 -47.51
N ASN A 58 -13.45 -26.04 -48.62
CA ASN A 58 -13.51 -27.46 -48.94
C ASN A 58 -12.26 -27.92 -49.70
N TYR A 59 -11.67 -28.99 -49.15
CA TYR A 59 -10.55 -29.71 -49.74
C TYR A 59 -11.04 -31.05 -50.27
N THR A 60 -10.85 -31.30 -51.55
CA THR A 60 -11.35 -32.47 -52.25
C THR A 60 -10.21 -33.39 -52.67
N CYS A 61 -10.30 -34.61 -52.20
CA CYS A 61 -9.50 -35.74 -52.67
C CYS A 61 -10.19 -36.39 -53.83
N THR A 62 -9.46 -36.58 -54.93
CA THR A 62 -9.97 -37.28 -56.13
C THR A 62 -9.04 -38.46 -56.45
N ALA A 63 -9.61 -39.64 -56.45
CA ALA A 63 -8.93 -40.90 -56.85
C ALA A 63 -9.37 -41.31 -58.24
N THR A 64 -8.41 -41.41 -59.20
CA THR A 64 -8.62 -41.65 -60.58
C THR A 64 -7.83 -42.89 -61.04
N SER A 65 -8.54 -43.82 -61.75
CA SER A 65 -7.88 -44.94 -62.47
C SER A 65 -8.57 -45.10 -63.83
N THR A 66 -8.12 -46.07 -64.65
CA THR A 66 -8.79 -46.39 -65.92
C THR A 66 -10.18 -46.97 -65.74
N ALA A 67 -10.52 -47.47 -64.52
CA ALA A 67 -11.85 -47.99 -64.20
C ALA A 67 -12.86 -46.89 -63.77
N GLY A 68 -12.40 -45.66 -63.47
CA GLY A 68 -13.26 -44.56 -63.08
C GLY A 68 -12.62 -43.54 -62.14
N THR A 69 -13.44 -42.59 -61.72
CA THR A 69 -13.03 -41.51 -60.78
C THR A 69 -14.05 -41.41 -59.64
N ILE A 70 -13.54 -41.24 -58.40
CA ILE A 70 -14.35 -41.01 -57.21
C ILE A 70 -13.72 -39.89 -56.42
N SER A 71 -14.54 -39.07 -55.75
CA SER A 71 -14.03 -37.94 -54.92
C SER A 71 -14.69 -37.92 -53.53
N SER A 72 -13.96 -37.39 -52.57
CA SER A 72 -14.44 -37.12 -51.22
C SER A 72 -13.91 -35.77 -50.72
N SER A 73 -14.72 -35.04 -49.97
CA SER A 73 -14.38 -33.70 -49.51
C SER A 73 -14.35 -33.59 -48.01
N ALA A 74 -13.43 -32.78 -47.47
CA ALA A 74 -13.36 -32.39 -46.10
C ALA A 74 -13.38 -30.86 -46.01
N GLU A 75 -14.07 -30.32 -45.01
CA GLU A 75 -14.18 -28.86 -44.79
C GLU A 75 -13.19 -28.44 -43.71
N LEU A 76 -12.45 -27.39 -43.94
CA LEU A 76 -11.54 -26.74 -43.00
C LEU A 76 -12.10 -25.38 -42.61
N HIS A 77 -12.24 -25.15 -41.30
CA HIS A 77 -12.53 -23.86 -40.69
C HIS A 77 -11.32 -23.39 -39.90
N VAL A 78 -10.74 -22.26 -40.30
CA VAL A 78 -9.60 -21.65 -39.63
C VAL A 78 -10.10 -20.38 -38.96
N HIS A 79 -9.99 -20.34 -37.63
CA HIS A 79 -10.38 -19.20 -36.79
C HIS A 79 -9.17 -18.39 -36.33
N SER A 80 -9.40 -17.13 -35.95
CA SER A 80 -8.33 -16.31 -35.37
C SER A 80 -7.86 -16.89 -34.03
N VAL A 81 -6.60 -16.72 -33.74
CA VAL A 81 -6.02 -17.12 -32.45
C VAL A 81 -6.75 -16.42 -31.30
N LEU A 82 -7.07 -17.15 -30.24
CA LEU A 82 -7.56 -16.55 -29.00
C LEU A 82 -6.41 -15.85 -28.30
N GLU A 83 -6.51 -14.54 -28.11
CA GLU A 83 -5.48 -13.75 -27.41
C GLU A 83 -6.11 -12.70 -26.51
N PHE A 84 -5.40 -12.34 -25.42
CA PHE A 84 -5.81 -11.22 -24.59
C PHE A 84 -5.58 -9.90 -25.31
N THR A 85 -6.51 -8.96 -25.14
CA THR A 85 -6.36 -7.61 -25.72
C THR A 85 -5.30 -6.81 -24.97
N THR A 86 -4.81 -5.76 -25.61
CA THR A 86 -3.83 -4.83 -25.00
C THR A 86 -4.38 -4.08 -23.78
N ASP A 87 -5.71 -4.03 -23.61
CA ASP A 87 -6.38 -3.43 -22.46
C ASP A 87 -6.34 -4.34 -21.22
N SER A 88 -6.03 -5.63 -21.40
CA SER A 88 -5.85 -6.56 -20.29
C SER A 88 -4.51 -6.34 -19.61
N SER A 89 -4.48 -6.31 -18.30
CA SER A 89 -3.27 -6.08 -17.52
C SER A 89 -2.96 -7.28 -16.63
N PHE A 90 -1.82 -7.91 -16.86
CA PHE A 90 -1.33 -9.10 -16.14
C PHE A 90 0.03 -8.80 -15.52
N GLY A 91 0.07 -7.94 -14.53
CA GLY A 91 1.30 -7.63 -13.81
C GLY A 91 1.12 -7.84 -12.31
N PRO A 92 2.18 -7.76 -11.54
CA PRO A 92 2.03 -7.58 -10.12
C PRO A 92 1.45 -6.19 -9.83
N PHE A 93 0.37 -6.15 -9.06
CA PHE A 93 -0.22 -4.91 -8.55
C PHE A 93 0.18 -4.74 -7.10
N ASN A 94 0.87 -3.63 -6.82
CA ASN A 94 1.20 -3.22 -5.46
C ASN A 94 0.22 -2.12 -5.06
N ILE A 95 -0.65 -2.40 -4.10
CA ILE A 95 -1.66 -1.46 -3.59
C ILE A 95 -1.56 -1.36 -2.08
N PHE A 96 -2.10 -0.30 -1.50
CA PHE A 96 -2.12 -0.10 -0.05
C PHE A 96 -3.51 -0.38 0.53
N ILE A 97 -3.57 -0.70 1.82
CA ILE A 97 -4.84 -0.84 2.55
C ILE A 97 -5.70 0.40 2.34
N GLY A 98 -6.95 0.18 1.93
CA GLY A 98 -7.92 1.22 1.63
C GLY A 98 -7.96 1.67 0.17
N ASP A 99 -6.96 1.33 -0.64
CA ASP A 99 -6.95 1.65 -2.08
C ASP A 99 -8.03 0.89 -2.83
N SER A 100 -8.41 1.42 -3.99
CA SER A 100 -9.24 0.70 -4.95
C SER A 100 -8.39 0.12 -6.08
N LEU A 101 -8.79 -1.04 -6.59
CA LEU A 101 -8.12 -1.70 -7.71
C LEU A 101 -9.11 -2.09 -8.80
N ILE A 102 -8.76 -1.79 -10.05
CA ILE A 102 -9.54 -2.13 -11.24
C ILE A 102 -8.65 -2.90 -12.20
N ILE A 103 -9.06 -4.12 -12.57
CA ILE A 103 -8.29 -4.97 -13.49
C ILE A 103 -9.22 -5.44 -14.62
N PRO A 104 -9.09 -4.88 -15.83
CA PRO A 104 -9.82 -5.39 -17.00
C PRO A 104 -9.23 -6.72 -17.47
N CYS A 105 -10.11 -7.62 -17.90
CA CYS A 105 -9.75 -8.90 -18.50
C CYS A 105 -10.58 -9.11 -19.75
N LEU A 106 -10.00 -8.88 -20.91
CA LEU A 106 -10.63 -8.94 -22.20
C LEU A 106 -9.80 -9.81 -23.15
N ALA A 107 -10.46 -10.66 -23.90
CA ALA A 107 -9.82 -11.45 -24.95
C ALA A 107 -10.69 -11.44 -26.21
N GLU A 108 -10.07 -11.63 -27.34
CA GLU A 108 -10.72 -11.63 -28.65
C GLU A 108 -10.32 -12.82 -29.50
N SER A 109 -11.29 -13.29 -30.24
CA SER A 109 -11.21 -14.28 -31.29
C SER A 109 -12.53 -14.22 -32.07
N ASP A 110 -12.57 -14.65 -33.32
CA ASP A 110 -13.82 -14.78 -34.08
C ASP A 110 -14.73 -15.92 -33.53
N LEU A 111 -14.16 -16.90 -32.83
CA LEU A 111 -14.91 -17.76 -31.90
C LEU A 111 -15.01 -17.04 -30.55
N LYS A 112 -16.11 -16.33 -30.34
CA LYS A 112 -16.33 -15.50 -29.14
C LYS A 112 -15.98 -16.24 -27.84
N PRO A 113 -14.98 -15.78 -27.09
CA PRO A 113 -14.59 -16.43 -25.85
C PRO A 113 -15.60 -16.18 -24.71
N LYS A 114 -15.73 -17.16 -23.85
CA LYS A 114 -16.32 -17.01 -22.51
C LYS A 114 -15.24 -16.57 -21.56
N MET A 115 -15.47 -15.43 -20.89
CA MET A 115 -14.57 -14.89 -19.90
C MET A 115 -14.98 -15.29 -18.49
N THR A 116 -14.03 -15.66 -17.65
CA THR A 116 -14.26 -15.96 -16.23
C THR A 116 -13.07 -15.55 -15.39
N TRP A 117 -13.33 -15.15 -14.14
CA TRP A 117 -12.30 -14.93 -13.14
C TRP A 117 -12.29 -16.08 -12.13
N LEU A 118 -11.12 -16.66 -11.87
CA LEU A 118 -10.90 -17.55 -10.74
C LEU A 118 -10.26 -16.69 -9.63
N LEU A 119 -11.01 -16.55 -8.53
CA LEU A 119 -10.65 -15.70 -7.41
C LEU A 119 -10.05 -16.55 -6.29
N PRO A 120 -9.08 -16.03 -5.53
CA PRO A 120 -8.73 -16.59 -4.23
C PRO A 120 -9.96 -16.57 -3.31
N ASN A 121 -9.92 -17.28 -2.18
CA ASN A 121 -11.06 -17.33 -1.25
C ASN A 121 -11.17 -16.00 -0.46
N VAL A 122 -11.64 -14.96 -1.13
CA VAL A 122 -11.75 -13.58 -0.59
C VAL A 122 -13.15 -13.02 -0.74
N SER A 123 -13.55 -12.14 0.16
CA SER A 123 -14.77 -11.34 0.11
C SER A 123 -14.47 -9.93 -0.42
N GLY A 124 -15.50 -9.18 -0.82
CA GLY A 124 -15.34 -7.77 -1.22
C GLY A 124 -14.86 -7.53 -2.65
N VAL A 125 -14.54 -8.58 -3.39
CA VAL A 125 -14.18 -8.51 -4.83
C VAL A 125 -15.46 -8.59 -5.67
N ARG A 126 -15.54 -7.72 -6.69
CA ARG A 126 -16.65 -7.73 -7.68
C ARG A 126 -16.08 -7.93 -9.08
N VAL A 127 -16.82 -8.65 -9.89
CA VAL A 127 -16.56 -8.75 -11.34
C VAL A 127 -17.77 -8.17 -12.04
N PHE A 128 -17.53 -7.18 -12.90
CA PHE A 128 -18.57 -6.53 -13.71
C PHE A 128 -18.89 -7.33 -14.97
N ASP A 129 -20.02 -7.03 -15.61
CA ASP A 129 -20.47 -7.71 -16.84
C ASP A 129 -19.48 -7.55 -18.02
N ASN A 130 -18.62 -6.55 -17.98
CA ASN A 130 -17.53 -6.34 -18.95
C ASN A 130 -16.24 -7.08 -18.58
N ASN A 131 -16.31 -8.04 -17.65
CA ASN A 131 -15.19 -8.84 -17.13
C ASN A 131 -14.08 -8.04 -16.42
N THR A 132 -14.40 -6.84 -15.95
CA THR A 132 -13.49 -6.05 -15.11
C THR A 132 -13.62 -6.47 -13.65
N LEU A 133 -12.51 -6.87 -13.04
CA LEU A 133 -12.42 -7.13 -11.61
C LEU A 133 -12.25 -5.80 -10.86
N PHE A 134 -12.94 -5.65 -9.74
CA PHE A 134 -12.95 -4.45 -8.92
C PHE A 134 -12.85 -4.78 -7.44
N ILE A 135 -11.89 -4.14 -6.77
CA ILE A 135 -11.75 -4.08 -5.32
C ILE A 135 -11.99 -2.62 -4.91
N ALA A 136 -13.01 -2.36 -4.09
CA ALA A 136 -13.36 -0.99 -3.69
C ALA A 136 -12.44 -0.44 -2.59
N PHE A 137 -12.11 -1.30 -1.61
CA PHE A 137 -11.22 -1.00 -0.49
C PHE A 137 -10.34 -2.21 -0.24
N ALA A 138 -9.04 -2.06 -0.49
CA ALA A 138 -8.08 -3.14 -0.30
C ALA A 138 -7.90 -3.48 1.18
N GLU A 139 -7.88 -4.77 1.49
CA GLU A 139 -7.54 -5.36 2.77
C GLU A 139 -6.45 -6.42 2.55
N PHE A 140 -5.70 -6.81 3.57
CA PHE A 140 -4.68 -7.87 3.44
C PHE A 140 -5.24 -9.17 2.85
N SER A 141 -6.50 -9.48 3.15
CA SER A 141 -7.20 -10.64 2.58
C SER A 141 -7.28 -10.64 1.06
N HIS A 142 -7.13 -9.47 0.42
CA HIS A 142 -7.14 -9.33 -1.04
C HIS A 142 -5.80 -9.62 -1.70
N ALA A 143 -4.72 -9.81 -0.92
CA ALA A 143 -3.45 -10.27 -1.48
C ALA A 143 -3.58 -11.70 -2.02
N GLY A 144 -2.96 -11.96 -3.17
CA GLY A 144 -2.97 -13.28 -3.79
C GLY A 144 -3.01 -13.24 -5.30
N THR A 145 -3.08 -14.44 -5.90
CA THR A 145 -3.13 -14.60 -7.35
C THR A 145 -4.57 -14.71 -7.83
N TYR A 146 -4.93 -13.88 -8.77
CA TYR A 146 -6.20 -13.87 -9.50
C TYR A 146 -5.95 -14.38 -10.91
N ILE A 147 -6.83 -15.24 -11.43
CA ILE A 147 -6.66 -15.81 -12.78
C ILE A 147 -7.80 -15.35 -13.66
N CYS A 148 -7.49 -14.60 -14.71
CA CYS A 148 -8.39 -14.31 -15.79
C CYS A 148 -8.34 -15.46 -16.81
N GLN A 149 -9.47 -16.05 -17.10
CA GLN A 149 -9.60 -17.17 -18.04
C GLN A 149 -10.50 -16.78 -19.21
N ALA A 150 -9.97 -17.00 -20.42
CA ALA A 150 -10.70 -16.88 -21.66
C ALA A 150 -10.79 -18.26 -22.33
N GLU A 151 -11.98 -18.73 -22.65
CA GLU A 151 -12.22 -20.06 -23.17
C GLU A 151 -13.15 -19.99 -24.38
N ASN A 152 -12.77 -20.63 -25.49
CA ASN A 152 -13.65 -20.94 -26.61
C ASN A 152 -13.65 -22.45 -26.87
N ASP A 153 -14.33 -22.91 -27.95
CA ASP A 153 -14.44 -24.34 -28.27
C ASP A 153 -13.09 -25.03 -28.61
N LEU A 154 -12.04 -24.27 -28.84
CA LEU A 154 -10.73 -24.76 -29.25
C LEU A 154 -9.67 -24.65 -28.15
N VAL A 155 -9.65 -23.53 -27.41
CA VAL A 155 -8.55 -23.16 -26.54
C VAL A 155 -9.06 -22.59 -25.22
N ASN A 156 -8.28 -22.84 -24.14
CA ASN A 156 -8.41 -22.19 -22.86
C ASN A 156 -7.15 -21.41 -22.57
N LEU A 157 -7.25 -20.09 -22.44
CA LEU A 157 -6.15 -19.16 -22.19
C LEU A 157 -6.26 -18.60 -20.78
N GLN A 158 -5.14 -18.51 -20.05
CA GLN A 158 -5.12 -17.97 -18.68
C GLN A 158 -4.10 -16.86 -18.56
N GLY A 159 -4.51 -15.76 -17.91
CA GLY A 159 -3.66 -14.67 -17.48
C GLY A 159 -3.62 -14.59 -15.96
N PHE A 160 -2.42 -14.48 -15.39
CA PHE A 160 -2.20 -14.45 -13.94
C PHE A 160 -1.95 -13.02 -13.48
N VAL A 161 -2.62 -12.65 -12.39
CA VAL A 161 -2.54 -11.32 -11.78
C VAL A 161 -2.20 -11.51 -10.30
N ASP A 162 -1.01 -11.12 -9.90
CA ASP A 162 -0.60 -11.13 -8.50
C ASP A 162 -0.90 -9.77 -7.87
N VAL A 163 -1.65 -9.77 -6.78
CA VAL A 163 -1.99 -8.57 -6.01
C VAL A 163 -1.26 -8.64 -4.67
N TYR A 164 -0.46 -7.63 -4.40
CA TYR A 164 0.22 -7.40 -3.13
C TYR A 164 -0.42 -6.22 -2.43
N VAL A 165 -0.82 -6.40 -1.18
CA VAL A 165 -1.47 -5.36 -0.38
C VAL A 165 -0.52 -4.95 0.73
N HIS A 166 -0.13 -3.68 0.74
CA HIS A 166 0.82 -3.10 1.68
C HIS A 166 0.13 -2.19 2.68
N ILE A 167 0.80 -1.89 3.78
CA ILE A 167 0.39 -0.90 4.76
C ILE A 167 1.37 0.28 4.75
N HIS A 168 0.85 1.48 5.00
CA HIS A 168 1.68 2.68 5.08
C HIS A 168 2.49 2.70 6.38
N ARG A 169 3.72 3.20 6.31
CA ARG A 169 4.63 3.29 7.46
C ARG A 169 4.37 4.54 8.32
N THR A 170 4.00 5.65 7.67
CA THR A 170 3.79 6.96 8.30
C THR A 170 2.65 7.72 7.63
N CYS A 171 2.12 8.74 8.29
CA CYS A 171 1.17 9.66 7.66
C CYS A 171 1.77 10.43 6.47
N HIS A 172 3.08 10.65 6.46
CA HIS A 172 3.76 11.29 5.33
C HIS A 172 3.75 10.39 4.09
N HIS A 173 3.97 9.07 4.27
CA HIS A 173 3.86 8.10 3.19
C HIS A 173 2.44 8.09 2.58
N ILE A 174 1.39 8.10 3.41
CA ILE A 174 0.00 8.20 2.95
C ILE A 174 -0.20 9.45 2.10
N LYS A 175 0.27 10.61 2.58
CA LYS A 175 0.15 11.88 1.88
C LYS A 175 0.79 11.85 0.50
N ILE A 176 2.03 11.36 0.39
CA ILE A 176 2.74 11.24 -0.89
C ILE A 176 1.95 10.37 -1.87
N GLN A 177 1.44 9.21 -1.43
CA GLN A 177 0.68 8.32 -2.30
C GLN A 177 -0.63 8.95 -2.79
N GLN A 178 -1.33 9.69 -1.94
CA GLN A 178 -2.55 10.40 -2.31
C GLN A 178 -2.28 11.55 -3.30
N GLU A 179 -1.20 12.30 -3.12
CA GLU A 179 -0.79 13.35 -4.06
C GLU A 179 -0.40 12.76 -5.43
N LEU A 180 0.31 11.64 -5.48
CA LEU A 180 0.63 10.93 -6.72
C LEU A 180 -0.64 10.47 -7.43
N SER A 181 -1.59 9.89 -6.71
CA SER A 181 -2.87 9.40 -7.25
C SER A 181 -3.79 10.51 -7.75
N SER A 182 -3.71 11.71 -7.16
CA SER A 182 -4.52 12.89 -7.53
C SER A 182 -3.90 13.76 -8.63
N GLY A 183 -2.78 13.32 -9.23
CA GLY A 183 -2.07 14.09 -10.26
C GLY A 183 -1.37 15.34 -9.70
N GLY A 184 -0.95 15.30 -8.43
CA GLY A 184 -0.25 16.39 -7.75
C GLY A 184 -1.16 17.46 -7.13
N ASN A 185 -2.48 17.23 -7.10
CA ASN A 185 -3.39 18.14 -6.41
C ASN A 185 -3.34 17.87 -4.90
N GLN A 186 -3.17 18.93 -4.11
CA GLN A 186 -3.29 18.84 -2.65
C GLN A 186 -4.75 18.57 -2.27
N VAL A 187 -4.99 17.41 -1.67
CA VAL A 187 -6.28 17.06 -1.07
C VAL A 187 -6.07 16.97 0.43
N ASP A 188 -6.84 17.72 1.23
CA ASP A 188 -6.84 17.54 2.69
C ASP A 188 -7.63 16.28 3.04
N THR A 189 -6.91 15.21 3.27
CA THR A 189 -7.44 13.91 3.69
C THR A 189 -7.09 13.60 5.13
N SER A 190 -6.94 14.62 5.97
CA SER A 190 -6.67 14.44 7.40
C SER A 190 -7.71 13.53 8.06
N GLY A 191 -7.26 12.57 8.86
CA GLY A 191 -8.15 11.57 9.45
C GLY A 191 -7.41 10.47 10.20
N ILE A 192 -8.14 9.43 10.55
CA ILE A 192 -7.60 8.25 11.24
C ILE A 192 -7.18 7.20 10.22
N TYR A 193 -5.94 6.73 10.31
CA TYR A 193 -5.36 5.74 9.42
C TYR A 193 -4.65 4.63 10.19
N PHE A 194 -4.59 3.44 9.59
CA PHE A 194 -3.70 2.36 10.03
C PHE A 194 -2.30 2.61 9.47
N ILE A 195 -1.30 2.49 10.34
CA ILE A 195 0.11 2.52 9.94
C ILE A 195 0.87 1.35 10.56
N ASP A 196 1.96 0.95 9.90
CA ASP A 196 2.90 -0.04 10.37
C ASP A 196 4.33 0.45 10.10
N PRO A 197 4.97 1.11 11.08
CA PRO A 197 6.26 1.75 10.87
C PRO A 197 7.40 0.82 10.48
N ASP A 198 7.43 -0.41 10.96
CA ASP A 198 8.50 -1.37 10.68
C ASP A 198 8.16 -2.36 9.56
N GLY A 199 6.93 -2.30 9.04
CA GLY A 199 6.49 -3.07 7.86
C GLY A 199 5.82 -4.39 8.21
N GLU A 200 5.25 -5.00 7.18
CA GLU A 200 4.46 -6.23 7.29
C GLU A 200 5.28 -7.39 7.90
N ASP A 201 4.62 -8.18 8.73
CA ASP A 201 5.14 -9.41 9.34
C ASP A 201 6.37 -9.24 10.25
N THR A 202 6.76 -8.01 10.60
CA THR A 202 7.92 -7.74 11.46
C THR A 202 7.59 -6.78 12.61
N GLY A 203 8.25 -6.96 13.75
CA GLY A 203 8.28 -5.99 14.85
C GLY A 203 6.95 -5.77 15.56
N VAL A 204 6.42 -4.53 15.51
CA VAL A 204 5.19 -4.16 16.23
C VAL A 204 3.96 -4.35 15.35
N ALA A 205 2.81 -4.67 15.98
CA ALA A 205 1.56 -4.76 15.23
C ALA A 205 1.13 -3.38 14.67
N PRO A 206 0.45 -3.34 13.50
CA PRO A 206 -0.16 -2.12 12.98
C PRO A 206 -1.08 -1.45 13.99
N PHE A 207 -1.17 -0.11 13.93
CA PHE A 207 -1.99 0.65 14.88
C PHE A 207 -2.62 1.89 14.23
N LEU A 208 -3.69 2.40 14.86
CA LEU A 208 -4.40 3.59 14.41
C LEU A 208 -3.75 4.86 14.94
N VAL A 209 -3.61 5.84 14.04
CA VAL A 209 -3.14 7.19 14.37
C VAL A 209 -3.99 8.23 13.67
N PHE A 210 -3.95 9.46 14.17
CA PHE A 210 -4.50 10.60 13.45
C PHE A 210 -3.41 11.20 12.54
N CYS A 211 -3.71 11.26 11.23
CA CYS A 211 -2.86 11.92 10.26
C CYS A 211 -3.35 13.35 9.98
N ASN A 212 -2.48 14.32 10.16
CA ASN A 212 -2.71 15.69 9.71
C ASN A 212 -2.01 15.89 8.36
N MET A 213 -2.81 16.05 7.29
CA MET A 213 -2.33 16.19 5.91
C MET A 213 -2.21 17.65 5.46
N SER A 214 -2.68 18.61 6.28
CA SER A 214 -2.75 20.04 5.95
C SER A 214 -1.60 20.86 6.53
N MET A 215 -0.47 20.25 6.91
CA MET A 215 0.69 20.98 7.42
C MET A 215 1.26 21.95 6.38
N VAL A 216 1.65 23.14 6.85
CA VAL A 216 2.05 24.29 6.01
C VAL A 216 3.29 24.01 5.16
N ASP A 217 4.16 23.13 5.63
CA ASP A 217 5.41 22.73 4.95
C ASP A 217 5.26 21.61 3.90
N GLY A 218 4.02 21.16 3.68
CA GLY A 218 3.74 20.07 2.75
C GLY A 218 4.05 18.67 3.28
N THR A 219 4.41 18.51 4.56
CA THR A 219 4.63 17.19 5.17
C THR A 219 3.34 16.62 5.76
N GLY A 220 3.19 15.29 5.76
CA GLY A 220 2.18 14.60 6.54
C GLY A 220 2.67 14.39 7.97
N ALA A 221 1.84 14.74 8.96
CA ALA A 221 2.18 14.59 10.38
C ALA A 221 1.37 13.47 11.04
N THR A 222 2.06 12.60 11.77
CA THR A 222 1.46 11.54 12.58
C THR A 222 1.30 12.06 14.02
N LEU A 223 0.06 12.11 14.52
CA LEU A 223 -0.27 12.61 15.85
C LEU A 223 -0.66 11.45 16.76
N VAL A 224 0.03 11.35 17.90
CA VAL A 224 -0.27 10.36 18.94
C VAL A 224 -0.84 11.09 20.16
N SER A 225 -2.09 10.79 20.48
CA SER A 225 -2.82 11.40 21.62
C SER A 225 -2.58 10.67 22.93
N HIS A 226 -2.82 11.39 24.04
CA HIS A 226 -2.71 10.84 25.40
C HIS A 226 -3.67 11.53 26.37
N ASP A 227 -3.71 11.07 27.61
CA ASP A 227 -4.63 11.47 28.67
C ASP A 227 -4.23 12.76 29.42
N SER A 228 -3.20 13.50 28.98
CA SER A 228 -2.68 14.71 29.67
C SER A 228 -2.57 15.93 28.74
N GLU A 229 -3.40 16.00 27.70
CA GLU A 229 -3.40 17.13 26.74
C GLU A 229 -4.09 18.39 27.28
N ASN A 230 -5.01 18.21 28.23
CA ASN A 230 -5.74 19.32 28.84
C ASN A 230 -4.90 20.02 29.91
N ARG A 231 -5.10 21.32 30.05
CA ARG A 231 -4.55 22.12 31.17
C ARG A 231 -5.02 21.53 32.50
N THR A 232 -4.09 21.02 33.32
CA THR A 232 -4.38 20.28 34.55
C THR A 232 -3.73 20.98 35.74
N GLU A 233 -4.50 21.15 36.81
CA GLU A 233 -4.07 21.82 38.03
C GLU A 233 -3.12 20.96 38.86
N VAL A 234 -2.09 21.61 39.43
CA VAL A 234 -1.16 21.07 40.40
C VAL A 234 -1.28 21.91 41.67
N ASN A 235 -1.89 21.36 42.72
CA ASN A 235 -2.19 22.07 43.95
C ASN A 235 -2.13 21.13 45.17
N GLY A 236 -1.48 21.55 46.24
CA GLY A 236 -1.39 20.77 47.49
C GLY A 236 -0.21 19.79 47.55
N PHE A 237 0.80 19.94 46.69
CA PHE A 237 1.99 19.08 46.65
C PHE A 237 3.25 19.86 47.03
N GLY A 238 3.81 19.61 48.23
CA GLY A 238 4.99 20.32 48.76
C GLY A 238 6.32 19.72 48.33
N PRO A 239 6.58 18.45 48.60
CA PRO A 239 7.87 17.84 48.26
C PRO A 239 8.15 17.84 46.74
N SER A 240 9.39 17.96 46.37
CA SER A 240 9.90 17.84 44.98
C SER A 240 9.34 16.58 44.32
N GLY A 241 8.72 16.73 43.16
CA GLY A 241 8.16 15.63 42.34
C GLY A 241 7.03 14.83 43.02
N SER A 242 6.41 15.35 44.10
CA SER A 242 5.35 14.62 44.83
C SER A 242 4.02 14.54 44.09
N TYR A 243 3.71 15.48 43.20
CA TYR A 243 2.67 15.30 42.18
C TYR A 243 3.18 14.35 41.12
N ILE A 244 2.36 13.36 40.77
CA ILE A 244 2.69 12.34 39.78
C ILE A 244 1.56 12.22 38.79
N LYS A 245 1.87 12.42 37.51
CA LYS A 245 0.96 12.13 36.41
C LYS A 245 1.64 11.17 35.44
N ASP A 246 1.23 9.91 35.48
CA ASP A 246 1.61 8.95 34.46
C ASP A 246 0.88 9.27 33.15
N ILE A 247 1.58 9.20 32.03
CA ILE A 247 1.06 9.50 30.70
C ILE A 247 0.62 8.20 30.03
N SER A 248 -0.66 8.12 29.69
CA SER A 248 -1.24 6.99 28.96
C SER A 248 -1.54 7.39 27.52
N TYR A 249 -0.77 6.85 26.57
CA TYR A 249 -0.97 7.08 25.15
C TYR A 249 -2.15 6.27 24.62
N THR A 250 -3.04 6.91 23.86
CA THR A 250 -4.34 6.35 23.47
C THR A 250 -4.20 5.37 22.31
N GLY A 251 -4.54 4.12 22.56
CA GLY A 251 -4.61 3.08 21.50
C GLY A 251 -3.27 2.62 20.93
N VAL A 252 -2.15 3.03 21.53
CA VAL A 252 -0.81 2.67 21.09
C VAL A 252 0.08 2.27 22.26
N THR A 253 1.02 1.38 22.02
CA THR A 253 2.05 0.97 22.97
C THR A 253 3.30 1.83 22.81
N LEU A 254 4.13 1.87 23.85
CA LEU A 254 5.41 2.58 23.81
C LEU A 254 6.33 2.05 22.70
N SER A 255 6.34 0.72 22.47
CA SER A 255 7.12 0.10 21.39
C SER A 255 6.65 0.53 20.00
N GLN A 256 5.35 0.70 19.77
CA GLN A 256 4.80 1.23 18.53
C GLN A 256 5.20 2.70 18.32
N ILE A 257 5.16 3.51 19.38
CA ILE A 257 5.63 4.91 19.32
C ILE A 257 7.12 4.96 18.96
N VAL A 258 7.96 4.13 19.59
CA VAL A 258 9.39 4.07 19.29
C VAL A 258 9.64 3.62 17.87
N SER A 259 8.86 2.66 17.34
CA SER A 259 8.97 2.23 15.94
C SER A 259 8.60 3.38 14.98
N LEU A 260 7.51 4.13 15.26
CA LEU A 260 7.13 5.32 14.50
C LEU A 260 8.24 6.38 14.48
N MET A 261 8.83 6.68 15.65
CA MET A 261 9.90 7.68 15.75
C MET A 261 11.14 7.30 14.96
N LYS A 262 11.49 6.01 14.89
CA LYS A 262 12.65 5.53 14.10
C LYS A 262 12.51 5.78 12.61
N VAL A 263 11.30 5.73 12.07
CA VAL A 263 11.03 5.90 10.63
C VAL A 263 10.65 7.32 10.24
N SER A 264 10.27 8.16 11.21
CA SER A 264 9.96 9.57 11.01
C SER A 264 11.23 10.41 10.88
N GLU A 265 11.19 11.46 10.09
CA GLU A 265 12.33 12.40 9.94
C GLU A 265 12.59 13.15 11.23
N SER A 266 11.52 13.61 11.90
CA SER A 266 11.60 14.27 13.20
C SER A 266 10.33 14.08 14.02
N CYS A 267 10.49 14.03 15.35
CA CYS A 267 9.38 14.00 16.29
C CYS A 267 9.57 15.05 17.38
N HIS A 268 8.46 15.61 17.85
CA HIS A 268 8.49 16.53 18.98
C HIS A 268 7.23 16.41 19.84
N GLN A 269 7.33 16.88 21.09
CA GLN A 269 6.20 16.94 22.01
C GLN A 269 6.22 18.28 22.76
N PHE A 270 5.11 19.02 22.69
CA PHE A 270 4.96 20.29 23.39
C PHE A 270 4.79 20.04 24.88
N ILE A 271 5.49 20.82 25.73
CA ILE A 271 5.34 20.78 27.17
C ILE A 271 5.23 22.21 27.72
N LYS A 272 4.34 22.39 28.72
CA LYS A 272 4.14 23.67 29.37
C LYS A 272 3.86 23.51 30.86
N TYR A 273 4.42 24.38 31.67
CA TYR A 273 4.08 24.59 33.08
C TYR A 273 3.77 26.07 33.31
N GLU A 274 2.59 26.35 33.85
CA GLU A 274 2.16 27.67 34.31
C GLU A 274 2.27 27.70 35.82
N CYS A 275 2.86 28.74 36.39
CA CYS A 275 3.20 28.82 37.79
C CYS A 275 2.77 30.15 38.44
N TYR A 276 2.30 30.05 39.67
CA TYR A 276 2.06 31.20 40.56
C TYR A 276 2.73 30.87 41.88
N LYS A 277 3.84 31.58 42.18
CA LYS A 277 4.71 31.34 43.35
C LYS A 277 5.24 29.92 43.52
N SER A 278 5.20 29.08 42.51
CA SER A 278 5.77 27.74 42.50
C SER A 278 6.95 27.63 41.55
N ALA A 279 7.95 26.88 41.95
CA ALA A 279 9.17 26.63 41.18
C ALA A 279 8.97 25.49 40.16
N LEU A 280 9.79 25.44 39.11
CA LEU A 280 9.81 24.34 38.16
C LEU A 280 11.08 23.47 38.29
N LEU A 281 12.21 23.94 37.79
CA LEU A 281 13.46 23.16 37.83
C LEU A 281 14.32 23.44 39.08
N LYS A 282 14.11 24.54 39.77
CA LYS A 282 14.82 24.89 41.00
C LYS A 282 14.67 23.78 42.05
N HIS A 283 15.78 23.28 42.57
CA HIS A 283 15.82 22.17 43.52
C HIS A 283 15.12 20.88 43.08
N ASN A 284 15.07 20.64 41.73
CA ASN A 284 14.38 19.50 41.13
C ASN A 284 12.90 19.42 41.52
N THR A 285 12.25 20.56 41.70
CA THR A 285 10.85 20.66 42.13
C THR A 285 9.90 20.06 41.09
N GLY A 286 10.10 20.35 39.81
CA GLY A 286 9.40 19.76 38.70
C GLY A 286 10.35 19.15 37.68
N TYR A 287 9.91 18.10 37.02
CA TYR A 287 10.65 17.42 35.95
C TYR A 287 9.70 16.51 35.16
N TRP A 288 10.17 16.04 34.02
CA TRP A 288 9.49 15.00 33.27
C TRP A 288 10.34 13.72 33.22
N VAL A 289 9.75 12.61 32.85
CA VAL A 289 10.41 11.31 32.80
C VAL A 289 10.40 10.81 31.36
N SER A 290 11.57 10.35 30.90
CA SER A 290 11.77 9.80 29.57
C SER A 290 11.09 8.44 29.40
N ARG A 291 11.06 7.92 28.16
CA ARG A 291 10.57 6.58 27.87
C ARG A 291 11.34 5.46 28.60
N GLU A 292 12.61 5.69 28.92
CA GLU A 292 13.45 4.72 29.65
C GLU A 292 13.32 4.85 31.17
N GLY A 293 12.48 5.77 31.65
CA GLY A 293 12.27 6.02 33.08
C GLY A 293 13.30 6.96 33.72
N GLU A 294 14.09 7.68 32.92
CA GLU A 294 15.08 8.62 33.41
C GLU A 294 14.47 9.99 33.69
N ILE A 295 14.95 10.63 34.76
CA ILE A 295 14.56 11.99 35.14
C ILE A 295 15.20 12.99 34.17
N MET A 296 14.39 13.84 33.57
CA MET A 296 14.81 14.86 32.64
C MET A 296 14.71 16.25 33.28
N GLU A 297 15.89 16.84 33.53
CA GLU A 297 16.05 18.14 34.20
C GLU A 297 16.23 19.28 33.20
N TYR A 298 15.44 19.30 32.14
CA TYR A 298 15.36 20.39 31.17
C TYR A 298 13.92 20.56 30.69
N TRP A 299 13.56 21.74 30.15
CA TRP A 299 12.18 22.06 29.86
C TRP A 299 12.02 22.90 28.60
N GLY A 300 10.92 22.62 27.82
CA GLY A 300 10.42 23.48 26.79
C GLY A 300 11.37 23.82 25.65
N GLY A 301 12.22 22.86 25.23
CA GLY A 301 13.14 23.02 24.12
C GLY A 301 14.56 23.44 24.49
N ALA A 302 14.90 23.46 25.78
CA ALA A 302 16.29 23.54 26.21
C ALA A 302 17.03 22.23 25.89
N SER A 303 18.34 22.28 25.83
CA SER A 303 19.19 21.13 25.53
C SER A 303 19.13 20.08 26.65
N PRO A 304 19.12 18.77 26.33
CA PRO A 304 19.22 17.70 27.30
C PRO A 304 20.40 17.89 28.26
N GLY A 305 20.14 17.75 29.57
CA GLY A 305 21.15 17.89 30.62
C GLY A 305 21.56 19.32 30.94
N SER A 306 20.90 20.34 30.35
CA SER A 306 21.23 21.76 30.62
C SER A 306 20.83 22.23 32.04
N GLY A 307 19.84 21.57 32.66
CA GLY A 307 19.22 22.05 33.90
C GLY A 307 18.45 23.36 33.72
N MET A 308 17.96 23.66 32.49
CA MET A 308 17.36 24.93 32.12
C MET A 308 16.03 24.74 31.39
N CYS A 309 15.22 25.79 31.42
CA CYS A 309 14.13 25.99 30.46
C CYS A 309 14.67 26.69 29.18
N ALA A 310 13.91 26.67 28.10
CA ALA A 310 14.30 27.30 26.84
C ALA A 310 14.72 28.77 27.04
N CYS A 311 14.01 29.52 27.89
CA CYS A 311 14.37 30.91 28.17
C CYS A 311 15.71 31.05 28.89
N GLY A 312 16.14 30.10 29.72
CA GLY A 312 17.43 30.10 30.38
C GLY A 312 18.59 29.93 29.40
N GLU A 313 18.45 29.01 28.46
CA GLU A 313 19.44 28.77 27.41
C GLU A 313 19.57 29.95 26.44
N THR A 314 18.44 30.58 26.10
CA THR A 314 18.41 31.75 25.21
C THR A 314 18.60 33.10 25.91
N LEU A 315 18.80 33.11 27.23
CA LEU A 315 18.91 34.30 28.07
C LEU A 315 17.72 35.26 27.94
N THR A 316 16.53 34.70 27.76
CA THR A 316 15.26 35.45 27.58
C THR A 316 14.30 35.32 28.77
N CYS A 317 14.67 34.62 29.83
CA CYS A 317 13.89 34.57 31.06
C CYS A 317 13.67 35.94 31.66
N ILE A 318 12.55 36.13 32.36
CA ILE A 318 12.16 37.38 33.03
C ILE A 318 13.26 37.86 34.04
N SER A 319 14.03 36.92 34.59
CA SER A 319 15.19 37.20 35.44
C SER A 319 16.43 36.51 34.90
N ASN A 320 17.47 37.28 34.63
CA ASN A 320 18.80 36.79 34.18
C ASN A 320 19.54 35.93 35.23
N LYS A 321 18.98 35.77 36.44
CA LYS A 321 19.57 34.96 37.51
C LYS A 321 18.95 33.59 37.68
N GLN A 322 17.94 33.31 36.93
CA GLN A 322 17.19 32.04 37.00
C GLN A 322 17.23 31.29 35.66
N ASN A 323 17.14 29.99 35.74
CA ASN A 323 17.20 29.13 34.58
C ASN A 323 15.81 28.92 33.92
N CYS A 324 14.73 29.27 34.64
CA CYS A 324 13.34 29.24 34.19
C CYS A 324 12.59 30.48 34.69
N ASN A 325 11.51 30.87 34.02
CA ASN A 325 10.63 31.93 34.50
C ASN A 325 9.98 31.55 35.84
N CYS A 326 9.48 30.31 35.96
CA CYS A 326 8.82 29.81 37.16
C CYS A 326 9.76 29.75 38.37
N ASP A 327 11.06 29.60 38.19
CA ASP A 327 12.04 29.55 39.27
C ASP A 327 12.23 30.90 39.98
N THR A 328 11.57 31.95 39.52
CA THR A 328 11.52 33.25 40.21
C THR A 328 10.55 33.28 41.37
N GLU A 329 9.61 32.29 41.48
CA GLU A 329 8.57 32.22 42.49
C GLU A 329 7.77 33.53 42.61
N ASN A 330 7.45 34.15 41.49
CA ASN A 330 6.83 35.47 41.41
C ASN A 330 5.35 35.40 41.83
N SER A 331 4.84 36.50 42.38
CA SER A 331 3.42 36.71 42.66
C SER A 331 2.58 37.06 41.45
N GLU A 332 3.07 36.82 40.26
CA GLU A 332 2.39 36.91 38.96
C GLU A 332 2.40 35.56 38.28
N TRP A 333 1.39 35.31 37.44
CA TRP A 333 1.39 34.11 36.61
C TRP A 333 2.52 34.19 35.58
N LEU A 334 3.37 33.18 35.61
CA LEU A 334 4.43 32.97 34.63
C LEU A 334 4.27 31.59 33.98
N GLU A 335 5.01 31.36 32.94
CA GLU A 335 5.05 30.06 32.26
C GLU A 335 6.43 29.76 31.69
N ASP A 336 6.71 28.48 31.61
CA ASP A 336 7.80 27.92 30.81
C ASP A 336 7.24 26.87 29.88
N SER A 337 7.45 27.04 28.57
CA SER A 337 6.87 26.19 27.54
C SER A 337 7.77 26.03 26.33
N GLY A 338 7.54 25.00 25.53
CA GLY A 338 8.19 24.77 24.25
C GLY A 338 8.17 23.30 23.84
N TYR A 339 8.95 22.94 22.84
CA TYR A 339 8.96 21.60 22.25
C TYR A 339 10.18 20.80 22.71
N LEU A 340 9.91 19.61 23.24
CA LEU A 340 10.93 18.58 23.43
C LEU A 340 11.13 17.87 22.08
N SER A 341 12.37 17.76 21.62
CA SER A 341 12.71 17.23 20.30
C SER A 341 13.82 16.17 20.32
N ASP A 342 14.34 15.82 21.50
CA ASP A 342 15.30 14.73 21.64
C ASP A 342 14.60 13.38 21.53
N GLU A 343 14.62 12.80 20.33
CA GLU A 343 14.00 11.51 20.05
C GLU A 343 14.57 10.34 20.87
N SER A 344 15.75 10.48 21.45
CA SER A 344 16.32 9.44 22.31
C SER A 344 15.59 9.32 23.64
N THR A 345 14.96 10.39 24.12
CA THR A 345 14.28 10.48 25.42
C THR A 345 12.74 10.47 25.30
N LEU A 346 12.21 10.93 24.17
CA LEU A 346 10.76 10.91 23.89
C LEU A 346 10.22 9.49 23.70
N PRO A 347 8.90 9.29 23.92
CA PRO A 347 7.91 10.25 24.41
C PRO A 347 8.00 10.45 25.92
N VAL A 348 7.38 11.54 26.43
CA VAL A 348 7.21 11.78 27.86
C VAL A 348 6.34 10.69 28.46
N THR A 349 6.81 10.01 29.51
CA THR A 349 6.07 8.94 30.17
C THR A 349 5.45 9.36 31.52
N GLN A 350 6.01 10.41 32.15
CA GLN A 350 5.49 10.91 33.41
C GLN A 350 5.81 12.40 33.59
N LEU A 351 4.92 13.13 34.25
CA LEU A 351 5.13 14.48 34.72
C LEU A 351 5.18 14.50 36.25
N ARG A 352 6.10 15.25 36.79
CA ARG A 352 6.33 15.39 38.22
C ARG A 352 6.43 16.86 38.61
N PHE A 353 5.75 17.25 39.71
CA PHE A 353 5.80 18.63 40.24
C PHE A 353 5.74 18.60 41.78
N GLY A 354 6.12 19.73 42.37
CA GLY A 354 6.03 20.02 43.80
C GLY A 354 5.84 21.51 44.00
N ASP A 355 6.13 22.02 45.22
CA ASP A 355 6.10 23.43 45.60
C ASP A 355 4.77 24.12 45.29
N THR A 356 3.66 23.42 45.63
CA THR A 356 2.29 23.94 45.48
C THR A 356 1.45 23.62 46.76
N ASP A 357 2.05 23.48 47.91
CA ASP A 357 1.36 23.10 49.18
C ASP A 357 0.93 24.32 50.02
N ARG A 358 1.45 25.52 49.74
CA ARG A 358 0.97 26.73 50.38
C ARG A 358 -0.27 27.27 49.71
N LYS A 359 -1.11 27.98 50.46
CA LYS A 359 -2.42 28.49 50.00
C LYS A 359 -2.32 29.44 48.78
N ASP A 360 -1.18 30.03 48.55
CA ASP A 360 -0.90 31.01 47.50
C ASP A 360 0.11 30.45 46.46
N GLU A 361 0.33 29.16 46.44
CA GLU A 361 1.15 28.46 45.43
C GLU A 361 0.23 27.63 44.52
N LEU A 362 0.41 27.73 43.22
CA LEU A 362 -0.43 27.02 42.27
C LEU A 362 0.32 26.79 40.93
N GLY A 363 0.13 25.64 40.36
CA GLY A 363 0.65 25.32 39.05
C GLY A 363 -0.38 24.71 38.12
N TYR A 364 -0.13 24.76 36.82
CA TYR A 364 -0.85 24.00 35.81
C TYR A 364 0.13 23.42 34.82
N HIS A 365 -0.08 22.19 34.43
CA HIS A 365 0.69 21.57 33.36
C HIS A 365 -0.19 21.32 32.13
N THR A 366 0.45 21.31 30.95
CA THR A 366 -0.11 20.87 29.69
C THR A 366 0.96 20.10 28.94
N LEU A 367 0.64 18.91 28.45
CA LEU A 367 1.48 18.14 27.55
C LEU A 367 0.76 18.01 26.22
N GLY A 368 1.38 18.44 25.14
CA GLY A 368 0.84 18.30 23.80
C GLY A 368 0.95 16.88 23.27
N LYS A 369 0.24 16.59 22.19
CA LYS A 369 0.40 15.32 21.46
C LYS A 369 1.86 15.12 21.06
N LEU A 370 2.29 13.85 20.99
CA LEU A 370 3.51 13.54 20.26
C LEU A 370 3.22 13.68 18.77
N VAL A 371 4.03 14.46 18.06
CA VAL A 371 3.89 14.71 16.63
C VAL A 371 5.15 14.31 15.93
N CYS A 372 5.01 13.42 14.94
CA CYS A 372 6.11 12.93 14.08
C CYS A 372 5.88 13.35 12.64
N TYR A 373 6.90 13.84 11.96
CA TYR A 373 6.85 14.36 10.60
C TYR A 373 7.75 13.58 9.66
N GLY A 374 7.41 13.64 8.37
CA GLY A 374 8.25 13.11 7.31
C GLY A 374 8.46 11.61 7.41
N GLU A 375 9.35 11.12 6.58
CA GLU A 375 9.78 9.72 6.59
C GLU A 375 11.28 9.66 6.27
N ARG A 376 12.02 8.94 7.09
CA ARG A 376 13.43 8.61 6.81
C ARG A 376 13.47 7.55 5.73
N LEU A 377 14.16 7.84 4.63
CA LEU A 377 14.41 6.83 3.60
C LEU A 377 15.19 5.66 4.22
N PRO A 378 14.85 4.40 3.85
CA PRO A 378 15.63 3.25 4.27
C PRO A 378 17.09 3.46 3.87
N GLN A 379 18.00 3.36 4.83
CA GLN A 379 19.43 3.34 4.49
C GLN A 379 19.66 2.07 3.66
N SER A 380 20.20 2.22 2.44
CA SER A 380 20.62 1.07 1.65
C SER A 380 21.55 0.21 2.50
N PRO A 381 21.34 -1.11 2.58
CA PRO A 381 22.28 -1.97 3.27
C PRO A 381 23.63 -1.85 2.58
N ASN A 382 24.67 -1.44 3.36
CA ASN A 382 26.07 -1.41 2.93
C ASN A 382 26.60 -2.83 2.65
#